data_21f756e44d88f474a9384584c529a64a
#
_entry.id   21f756e44d88f474a9384584c529a64a
#
_cell.length_a   1.000
_cell.length_b   1.000
_cell.length_c   1.000
_cell.angle_alpha   90.00
_cell.angle_beta   90.00
_cell.angle_gamma   90.00
#
_symmetry.space_group_name_H-M   'P 1'
#
loop_
_entity.id
_entity.type
_entity.pdbx_description
1 polymer ?
#
loop_
_entity_poly.entity_id
_entity_poly.type
_entity_poly.pdbx_seq_one_letter_code
_entity_poly.pdbx_strand_id
1 'polypeptide(L)'
;KCSFCIQMTQKTILDAKLEGREINDGEWKTACSSACNTGAIVFGDVNDKNSEVSKMTKNDRMYRLLESVGTKPNVMYQTKVRNI
;
A
#
# COMPACT_ATOMS: atom_id res chain seq x y z
N LYS A 1 -2.27 -5.72 17.28
CA LYS A 1 -1.36 -5.94 16.17
C LYS A 1 -2.07 -5.71 14.84
N CYS A 2 -1.45 -4.98 13.94
CA CYS A 2 -2.00 -4.75 12.60
C CYS A 2 -1.99 -6.04 11.77
N SER A 3 -3.17 -6.42 11.23
CA SER A 3 -3.31 -7.59 10.35
C SER A 3 -3.24 -7.21 8.86
N PHE A 4 -2.97 -5.93 8.56
CA PHE A 4 -2.93 -5.39 7.19
C PHE A 4 -4.27 -5.51 6.47
N CYS A 5 -5.36 -5.47 7.22
CA CYS A 5 -6.75 -5.57 6.72
C CYS A 5 -6.98 -6.78 5.83
N ILE A 6 -6.52 -7.94 6.27
CA ILE A 6 -6.62 -9.17 5.48
C ILE A 6 -8.07 -9.53 5.16
N GLN A 7 -9.01 -9.20 6.05
CA GLN A 7 -10.43 -9.46 5.82
C GLN A 7 -10.96 -8.68 4.63
N MET A 8 -10.57 -7.42 4.49
CA MET A 8 -10.97 -6.57 3.35
C MET A 8 -10.35 -7.08 2.05
N THR A 9 -9.10 -7.52 2.10
CA THR A 9 -8.41 -8.09 0.95
C THR A 9 -9.09 -9.37 0.48
N GLN A 10 -9.42 -10.27 1.41
CA GLN A 10 -10.10 -11.53 1.09
C GLN A 10 -11.48 -11.29 0.50
N LYS A 11 -12.23 -10.35 1.04
CA LYS A 11 -13.54 -10.00 0.49
C LYS A 11 -13.43 -9.53 -0.96
N THR A 12 -12.46 -8.67 -1.25
CA THR A 12 -12.24 -8.16 -2.61
C THR A 12 -11.86 -9.28 -3.57
N ILE A 13 -11.00 -10.22 -3.13
CA ILE A 13 -10.61 -11.38 -3.93
C ILE A 13 -11.83 -12.24 -4.25
N LEU A 14 -12.68 -12.51 -3.27
CA LEU A 14 -13.88 -13.31 -3.48
C LEU A 14 -14.85 -12.63 -4.45
N ASP A 15 -15.08 -11.32 -4.28
CA ASP A 15 -15.97 -10.56 -5.16
C ASP A 15 -15.44 -10.57 -6.61
N ALA A 16 -14.14 -10.41 -6.80
CA ALA A 16 -13.53 -10.45 -8.12
C ALA A 16 -13.68 -11.83 -8.77
N LYS A 17 -13.53 -12.90 -8.01
CA LYS A 17 -13.73 -14.27 -8.51
C LYS A 17 -15.15 -14.53 -8.93
N LEU A 18 -16.13 -14.03 -8.16
CA LEU A 18 -17.54 -14.18 -8.49
C LEU A 18 -17.90 -13.44 -9.79
N GLU A 19 -17.28 -12.30 -10.04
CA GLU A 19 -17.50 -11.52 -11.26
C GLU A 19 -16.63 -11.97 -12.42
N GLY A 20 -15.62 -12.83 -12.16
CA GLY A 20 -14.70 -13.32 -13.18
C GLY A 20 -13.76 -12.27 -13.74
N ARG A 21 -13.38 -11.27 -12.93
CA ARG A 21 -12.50 -10.18 -13.35
C ARG A 21 -11.25 -10.10 -12.47
N GLU A 22 -10.26 -9.40 -12.97
CA GLU A 22 -9.06 -9.09 -12.19
C GLU A 22 -9.33 -7.88 -11.28
N ILE A 23 -8.56 -7.81 -10.20
CA ILE A 23 -8.63 -6.70 -9.24
C ILE A 23 -7.80 -5.53 -9.78
N ASN A 24 -8.44 -4.37 -9.92
CA ASN A 24 -7.77 -3.16 -10.37
C ASN A 24 -7.11 -2.42 -9.20
N ASP A 25 -6.05 -1.66 -9.50
CA ASP A 25 -5.42 -0.82 -8.50
C ASP A 25 -6.41 0.21 -7.95
N GLY A 26 -6.39 0.38 -6.61
CA GLY A 26 -7.28 1.30 -5.94
C GLY A 26 -8.69 0.79 -5.74
N GLU A 27 -9.01 -0.44 -6.17
CA GLU A 27 -10.33 -1.03 -6.02
C GLU A 27 -10.70 -1.26 -4.56
N TRP A 28 -9.71 -1.62 -3.74
CA TRP A 28 -9.91 -1.76 -2.31
C TRP A 28 -8.83 -1.01 -1.55
N LYS A 29 -9.13 -0.67 -0.31
CA LYS A 29 -8.20 0.06 0.56
C LYS A 29 -8.25 -0.52 1.96
N THR A 30 -7.16 -0.33 2.70
CA THR A 30 -7.16 -0.61 4.13
C THR A 30 -8.05 0.40 4.86
N ALA A 31 -8.50 0.05 6.07
CA ALA A 31 -9.33 0.95 6.86
C ALA A 31 -8.61 2.28 7.14
N CYS A 32 -7.32 2.22 7.46
CA CYS A 32 -6.53 3.43 7.72
C CYS A 32 -6.37 4.31 6.47
N SER A 33 -6.16 3.73 5.30
CA SER A 33 -6.05 4.52 4.07
C SER A 33 -7.40 5.14 3.67
N SER A 34 -8.50 4.44 3.92
CA SER A 34 -9.84 4.97 3.68
C SER A 34 -10.17 6.14 4.61
N ALA A 35 -9.70 6.09 5.84
CA ALA A 35 -9.94 7.14 6.83
C ALA A 35 -9.04 8.36 6.64
N CYS A 36 -7.99 8.27 5.85
CA CYS A 36 -7.03 9.36 5.65
C CYS A 36 -7.59 10.39 4.67
N ASN A 37 -7.99 11.56 5.17
CA ASN A 37 -8.57 12.63 4.35
C ASN A 37 -7.57 13.27 3.40
N THR A 38 -6.28 13.23 3.73
CA THR A 38 -5.23 13.86 2.93
C THR A 38 -4.69 12.97 1.82
N GLY A 39 -5.06 11.70 1.81
CA GLY A 39 -4.52 10.73 0.86
C GLY A 39 -3.06 10.40 1.09
N ALA A 40 -2.57 10.54 2.34
CA ALA A 40 -1.17 10.30 2.69
C ALA A 40 -0.81 8.81 2.72
N ILE A 41 -1.80 7.93 2.84
CA ILE A 41 -1.59 6.49 2.91
C ILE A 41 -2.01 5.86 1.58
N VAL A 42 -1.06 5.21 0.91
CA VAL A 42 -1.26 4.52 -0.36
C VAL A 42 -1.11 3.02 -0.15
N PHE A 43 -2.08 2.27 -0.63
CA PHE A 43 -2.12 0.82 -0.50
C PHE A 43 -2.33 0.19 -1.89
N GLY A 44 -1.62 -0.89 -2.16
CA GLY A 44 -1.78 -1.60 -3.42
C GLY A 44 -0.81 -2.77 -3.56
N ASP A 45 -0.75 -3.33 -4.75
CA ASP A 45 0.11 -4.46 -5.09
C ASP A 45 1.40 -3.97 -5.74
N VAL A 46 2.54 -4.17 -5.06
CA VAL A 46 3.85 -3.76 -5.59
C VAL A 46 4.28 -4.56 -6.82
N ASN A 47 3.69 -5.72 -7.04
CA ASN A 47 3.97 -6.54 -8.23
C ASN A 47 3.28 -6.00 -9.49
N ASP A 48 2.26 -5.17 -9.33
CA ASP A 48 1.61 -4.48 -10.44
C ASP A 48 2.38 -3.22 -10.76
N LYS A 49 3.07 -3.21 -11.90
CA LYS A 49 3.94 -2.09 -12.31
C LYS A 49 3.17 -0.80 -12.56
N ASN A 50 1.88 -0.89 -12.83
CA ASN A 50 1.03 0.27 -13.08
C ASN A 50 0.38 0.80 -11.81
N SER A 51 0.54 0.12 -10.66
CA SER A 51 -0.03 0.57 -9.41
C SER A 51 0.70 1.79 -8.87
N GLU A 52 -0.03 2.65 -8.17
CA GLU A 52 0.54 3.84 -7.55
C GLU A 52 1.61 3.49 -6.52
N VAL A 53 1.38 2.44 -5.72
CA VAL A 53 2.34 2.01 -4.71
C VAL A 53 3.65 1.54 -5.34
N SER A 54 3.60 0.85 -6.47
CA SER A 54 4.79 0.43 -7.20
C SER A 54 5.60 1.62 -7.71
N LYS A 55 4.92 2.66 -8.21
CA LYS A 55 5.57 3.89 -8.66
C LYS A 55 6.22 4.61 -7.48
N MET A 56 5.57 4.64 -6.33
CA MET A 56 6.10 5.28 -5.14
C MET A 56 7.34 4.58 -4.59
N THR A 57 7.47 3.28 -4.75
CA THR A 57 8.66 2.54 -4.27
C THR A 57 9.96 3.01 -4.93
N LYS A 58 9.85 3.63 -6.09
CA LYS A 58 11.00 4.17 -6.84
C LYS A 58 11.36 5.59 -6.45
N ASN A 59 10.58 6.20 -5.56
CA ASN A 59 10.82 7.58 -5.09
C ASN A 59 12.03 7.60 -4.16
N ASP A 60 12.95 8.55 -4.38
CA ASP A 60 14.18 8.68 -3.60
C ASP A 60 13.94 8.97 -2.11
N ARG A 61 12.79 9.51 -1.75
CA ARG A 61 12.42 9.84 -0.38
C ARG A 61 11.90 8.65 0.42
N MET A 62 11.63 7.53 -0.22
CA MET A 62 11.09 6.35 0.45
C MET A 62 12.15 5.60 1.24
N TYR A 63 11.79 5.15 2.43
CA TYR A 63 12.66 4.33 3.27
C TYR A 63 11.86 3.28 4.01
N ARG A 64 12.56 2.25 4.48
CA ARG A 64 11.98 1.19 5.29
C ARG A 64 12.50 1.28 6.71
N LEU A 65 11.62 1.02 7.67
CA LEU A 65 11.99 1.04 9.07
C LEU A 65 13.02 -0.07 9.37
N LEU A 66 14.09 0.28 10.08
CA LEU A 66 15.18 -0.66 10.42
C LEU A 66 15.79 -1.34 9.18
N GLU A 67 15.93 -0.60 8.10
CA GLU A 67 16.46 -1.12 6.84
C GLU A 67 17.86 -1.72 7.00
N SER A 68 18.69 -1.11 7.86
CA SER A 68 20.08 -1.54 8.08
C SER A 68 20.19 -2.94 8.66
N VAL A 69 19.16 -3.44 9.33
CA VAL A 69 19.14 -4.82 9.87
C VAL A 69 18.46 -5.82 8.92
N GLY A 70 18.03 -5.37 7.74
CA GLY A 70 17.49 -6.24 6.71
C GLY A 70 16.08 -6.75 6.97
N THR A 71 15.25 -5.97 7.66
CA THR A 71 13.87 -6.39 8.00
C THR A 71 12.96 -6.51 6.79
N LYS A 72 13.21 -5.73 5.74
CA LYS A 72 12.43 -5.70 4.50
C LYS A 72 10.90 -5.66 4.75
N PRO A 73 10.40 -4.67 5.51
CA PRO A 73 8.97 -4.61 5.83
C PRO A 73 8.14 -4.26 4.59
N ASN A 74 6.85 -4.58 4.66
CA ASN A 74 5.90 -4.25 3.59
C ASN A 74 5.42 -2.80 3.63
N VAL A 75 5.67 -2.10 4.73
CA VAL A 75 5.31 -0.68 4.88
C VAL A 75 6.55 0.17 4.67
N MET A 76 6.42 1.17 3.79
CA MET A 76 7.47 2.13 3.53
C MET A 76 7.01 3.52 3.91
N TYR A 77 7.95 4.35 4.33
CA TYR A 77 7.70 5.72 4.77
C TYR A 77 8.38 6.70 3.83
N GLN A 78 7.76 7.85 3.64
CA GLN A 78 8.33 8.93 2.86
C GLN A 78 8.94 9.98 3.80
N THR A 79 10.20 10.32 3.55
CA THR A 79 10.92 11.30 4.37
C THR A 79 10.25 12.66 4.28
N LYS A 80 10.02 13.29 5.45
CA LYS A 80 9.50 14.64 5.52
C LYS A 80 10.59 15.65 5.15
N VAL A 81 10.31 16.51 4.20
CA VAL A 81 11.21 17.60 3.84
C VAL A 81 10.88 18.81 4.71
N ARG A 82 11.87 19.31 5.41
CA ARG A 82 11.73 20.52 6.24
C ARG A 82 12.60 21.63 5.67
N ASN A 83 11.98 22.75 5.42
CA ASN A 83 12.67 23.98 5.07
C ASN A 83 12.84 24.80 6.33
N ILE A 84 14.03 24.82 6.87
CA ILE A 84 14.35 25.57 8.08
C ILE A 84 15.14 26.82 7.71
#